data_9e0dd6180cfdcf1948929d911fd47087
#
_entry.id   9e0dd6180cfdcf1948929d911fd47087
#
_cell.length_a   1.000
_cell.length_b   1.000
_cell.length_c   1.000
_cell.angle_alpha   90.00
_cell.angle_beta   90.00
_cell.angle_gamma   90.00
#
_symmetry.space_group_name_H-M   'P 1'
#
loop_
_entity.id
_entity.type
_entity.pdbx_description
1 polymer ?
#
loop_
_entity_poly.entity_id
_entity_poly.type
_entity_poly.pdbx_seq_one_letter_code
_entity_poly.pdbx_strand_id
1 'polypeptide(L)'
;MAATLIADTLLASTLNAPKKKVALVGTGVRGISMWGTSVIKEFKDSVEYVGLCDINPGRVKTAQQLMDLSCPTYTNLDKMLQETKPDILIVTTMDSTHHEQIVKGLEAGADIITEKPMTIDEDKCQLILDAEKKTGKKVHVTFNYRYSPHRQKIYELINKGEIGKVTSVDFHWYLDTSHGADYFRRWHRKREFGGSLLVHKSTHHFDLLNWWLNSDPVEVFAYGSLEFYGKNGPFRSTNCRPCPHKNECKFYFDMTKNDRLMRLYADNEKYDGYLRDGCVFREDIDIFDKMAVQIKYANNVQVSYSLTAYSPYEGYRISFNGTKGKIDAWIHESQPWPKEKYDEIQITKNFGETAYIRIDNTEAGHGGGDIRLRKQLFNPGADPFKQAAGSRDGAMSCLTGVAARKSIDSGMPVKIKDLSSIVPHPTRGNS
;
A
#
# COMPACT_ATOMS: atom_id res chain seq x y z
N MET A 1 27.01 12.26 -40.05
CA MET A 1 27.90 12.73 -38.98
C MET A 1 27.21 13.60 -37.92
N ALA A 2 26.27 14.49 -38.25
CA ALA A 2 25.61 15.34 -37.24
C ALA A 2 24.67 14.59 -36.28
N ALA A 3 23.99 13.53 -36.73
CA ALA A 3 23.07 12.76 -35.89
C ALA A 3 23.75 11.90 -34.82
N THR A 4 24.95 11.42 -35.10
CA THR A 4 25.76 10.61 -34.14
C THR A 4 26.31 11.48 -33.01
N LEU A 5 26.74 12.70 -33.32
CA LEU A 5 27.23 13.65 -32.32
C LEU A 5 26.13 14.14 -31.33
N ILE A 6 24.90 14.25 -31.78
CA ILE A 6 23.77 14.66 -30.93
C ILE A 6 23.37 13.50 -29.97
N ALA A 7 23.42 12.25 -30.44
CA ALA A 7 23.13 11.07 -29.62
C ALA A 7 24.22 10.88 -28.53
N ASP A 8 25.50 11.04 -28.87
CA ASP A 8 26.61 10.94 -27.92
C ASP A 8 26.58 12.07 -26.88
N THR A 9 26.19 13.29 -27.27
CA THR A 9 26.09 14.42 -26.35
C THR A 9 24.89 14.26 -25.38
N LEU A 10 23.78 13.68 -25.84
CA LEU A 10 22.62 13.37 -24.98
C LEU A 10 22.92 12.20 -24.02
N LEU A 11 23.65 11.16 -24.47
CA LEU A 11 24.10 10.08 -23.59
C LEU A 11 25.13 10.57 -22.55
N ALA A 12 26.09 11.41 -22.96
CA ALA A 12 27.08 11.99 -22.06
C ALA A 12 26.46 12.94 -21.01
N SER A 13 25.37 13.64 -21.36
CA SER A 13 24.67 14.52 -20.40
C SER A 13 23.87 13.75 -19.33
N THR A 14 23.41 12.54 -19.63
CA THR A 14 22.74 11.68 -18.65
C THR A 14 23.71 10.99 -17.68
N LEU A 15 24.96 10.79 -18.08
CA LEU A 15 26.01 10.18 -17.24
C LEU A 15 26.60 11.15 -16.19
N ASN A 16 26.33 12.45 -16.27
CA ASN A 16 26.87 13.49 -15.38
C ASN A 16 25.81 14.22 -14.53
N ALA A 17 24.56 13.80 -14.54
CA ALA A 17 23.56 14.41 -13.65
C ALA A 17 23.88 14.04 -12.18
N PRO A 18 23.87 15.00 -11.23
CA PRO A 18 24.11 14.70 -9.83
C PRO A 18 23.05 13.71 -9.31
N LYS A 19 23.50 12.74 -8.51
CA LYS A 19 22.60 11.77 -7.89
C LYS A 19 21.59 12.47 -6.98
N LYS A 20 20.36 12.00 -6.98
CA LYS A 20 19.34 12.44 -6.03
C LYS A 20 19.71 12.00 -4.62
N LYS A 21 19.76 12.93 -3.68
CA LYS A 21 19.95 12.64 -2.26
C LYS A 21 18.67 12.07 -1.67
N VAL A 22 18.76 10.84 -1.19
CA VAL A 22 17.61 10.11 -0.63
C VAL A 22 17.82 9.91 0.87
N ALA A 23 16.82 10.22 1.68
CA ALA A 23 16.78 9.84 3.09
C ALA A 23 15.61 8.87 3.32
N LEU A 24 15.78 7.95 4.28
CA LEU A 24 14.76 6.96 4.64
C LEU A 24 14.40 7.08 6.12
N VAL A 25 13.11 7.24 6.42
CA VAL A 25 12.57 7.18 7.78
C VAL A 25 11.66 5.97 7.97
N GLY A 26 11.91 5.19 9.04
CA GLY A 26 11.28 3.91 9.31
C GLY A 26 12.07 2.74 8.68
N THR A 27 12.99 2.15 9.45
CA THR A 27 13.92 1.12 8.97
C THR A 27 13.45 -0.31 9.30
N GLY A 28 12.15 -0.56 9.17
CA GLY A 28 11.57 -1.90 9.23
C GLY A 28 11.86 -2.73 7.97
N VAL A 29 11.33 -3.97 7.93
CA VAL A 29 11.52 -4.87 6.76
C VAL A 29 11.17 -4.19 5.44
N ARG A 30 10.05 -3.45 5.37
CA ARG A 30 9.61 -2.79 4.13
C ARG A 30 10.58 -1.68 3.70
N GLY A 31 11.02 -0.84 4.63
CA GLY A 31 12.02 0.20 4.38
C GLY A 31 13.33 -0.39 3.86
N ILE A 32 13.87 -1.42 4.53
CA ILE A 32 15.14 -2.05 4.14
C ILE A 32 15.04 -2.78 2.79
N SER A 33 13.98 -3.59 2.56
CA SER A 33 13.92 -4.43 1.37
C SER A 33 13.47 -3.66 0.14
N MET A 34 12.28 -3.07 0.19
CA MET A 34 11.67 -2.40 -0.96
C MET A 34 12.39 -1.10 -1.33
N TRP A 35 12.66 -0.29 -0.30
CA TRP A 35 13.16 1.08 -0.49
C TRP A 35 14.67 1.21 -0.26
N GLY A 36 15.28 0.31 0.50
CA GLY A 36 16.72 0.27 0.71
C GLY A 36 17.43 -0.55 -0.35
N THR A 37 17.60 -1.85 -0.09
CA THR A 37 18.41 -2.77 -0.91
C THR A 37 18.00 -2.80 -2.39
N SER A 38 16.68 -2.78 -2.68
CA SER A 38 16.22 -2.82 -4.07
C SER A 38 16.52 -1.52 -4.81
N VAL A 39 16.29 -0.35 -4.18
CA VAL A 39 16.60 0.95 -4.82
C VAL A 39 18.09 1.11 -5.02
N ILE A 40 18.93 0.77 -4.03
CA ILE A 40 20.39 0.81 -4.16
C ILE A 40 20.85 -0.07 -5.33
N LYS A 41 20.32 -1.29 -5.44
CA LYS A 41 20.69 -2.22 -6.50
C LYS A 41 20.27 -1.75 -7.90
N GLU A 42 19.05 -1.20 -8.00
CA GLU A 42 18.43 -0.86 -9.30
C GLU A 42 18.82 0.53 -9.80
N PHE A 43 19.14 1.48 -8.89
CA PHE A 43 19.31 2.91 -9.20
C PHE A 43 20.60 3.51 -8.62
N LYS A 44 21.65 2.71 -8.37
CA LYS A 44 22.93 3.13 -7.77
C LYS A 44 23.58 4.33 -8.46
N ASP A 45 23.31 4.51 -9.75
CA ASP A 45 23.89 5.60 -10.54
C ASP A 45 23.04 6.88 -10.50
N SER A 46 21.78 6.79 -10.02
CA SER A 46 20.81 7.90 -9.99
C SER A 46 20.51 8.40 -8.58
N VAL A 47 20.77 7.59 -7.54
CA VAL A 47 20.44 7.94 -6.15
C VAL A 47 21.63 7.74 -5.21
N GLU A 48 21.66 8.53 -4.14
CA GLU A 48 22.60 8.42 -3.03
C GLU A 48 21.83 8.51 -1.70
N TYR A 49 22.01 7.50 -0.82
CA TYR A 49 21.43 7.55 0.53
C TYR A 49 22.28 8.44 1.43
N VAL A 50 21.69 9.52 1.92
CA VAL A 50 22.35 10.53 2.77
C VAL A 50 22.02 10.42 4.24
N GLY A 51 20.98 9.62 4.62
CA GLY A 51 20.62 9.40 6.01
C GLY A 51 19.54 8.34 6.19
N LEU A 52 19.61 7.62 7.32
CA LEU A 52 18.60 6.67 7.78
C LEU A 52 18.09 7.11 9.15
N CYS A 53 16.77 7.08 9.37
CA CYS A 53 16.15 7.45 10.63
C CYS A 53 15.16 6.39 11.13
N ASP A 54 15.23 6.06 12.40
CA ASP A 54 14.22 5.24 13.09
C ASP A 54 14.23 5.64 14.59
N ILE A 55 13.07 5.65 15.24
CA ILE A 55 12.98 5.92 16.68
C ILE A 55 13.76 4.89 17.52
N ASN A 56 13.98 3.70 16.98
CA ASN A 56 14.74 2.61 17.60
C ASN A 56 16.20 2.65 17.14
N PRO A 57 17.15 3.05 18.00
CA PRO A 57 18.55 3.24 17.64
C PRO A 57 19.24 1.93 17.20
N GLY A 58 18.83 0.80 17.76
CA GLY A 58 19.36 -0.51 17.38
C GLY A 58 18.87 -0.91 16.00
N ARG A 59 17.57 -0.69 15.71
CA ARG A 59 16.97 -1.01 14.40
C ARG A 59 17.60 -0.21 13.26
N VAL A 60 17.79 1.10 13.43
CA VAL A 60 18.41 1.92 12.37
C VAL A 60 19.86 1.50 12.10
N LYS A 61 20.61 1.13 13.13
CA LYS A 61 21.98 0.65 12.98
C LYS A 61 22.04 -0.72 12.29
N THR A 62 21.15 -1.62 12.66
CA THR A 62 21.00 -2.93 11.99
C THR A 62 20.61 -2.75 10.51
N ALA A 63 19.71 -1.81 10.22
CA ALA A 63 19.30 -1.49 8.85
C ALA A 63 20.47 -0.98 8.01
N GLN A 64 21.29 -0.05 8.55
CA GLN A 64 22.49 0.46 7.89
C GLN A 64 23.42 -0.70 7.48
N GLN A 65 23.67 -1.65 8.39
CA GLN A 65 24.49 -2.83 8.11
C GLN A 65 23.87 -3.74 7.03
N LEU A 66 22.57 -4.01 7.12
CA LEU A 66 21.84 -4.89 6.17
C LEU A 66 21.74 -4.28 4.76
N MET A 67 21.80 -2.96 4.65
CA MET A 67 21.80 -2.21 3.38
C MET A 67 23.19 -1.92 2.85
N ASP A 68 24.24 -2.26 3.60
CA ASP A 68 25.65 -1.96 3.29
C ASP A 68 25.88 -0.48 3.00
N LEU A 69 25.39 0.39 3.89
CA LEU A 69 25.48 1.83 3.75
C LEU A 69 26.44 2.43 4.79
N SER A 70 27.13 3.50 4.39
CA SER A 70 28.00 4.31 5.27
C SER A 70 27.37 5.65 5.68
N CYS A 71 26.17 5.99 5.18
CA CYS A 71 25.50 7.24 5.53
C CYS A 71 25.16 7.30 7.03
N PRO A 72 25.05 8.51 7.63
CA PRO A 72 24.72 8.68 9.05
C PRO A 72 23.36 8.07 9.42
N THR A 73 23.24 7.65 10.68
CA THR A 73 21.97 7.14 11.27
C THR A 73 21.47 8.10 12.35
N TYR A 74 20.13 8.25 12.41
CA TYR A 74 19.46 9.20 13.28
C TYR A 74 18.30 8.55 14.03
N THR A 75 17.99 9.06 15.22
CA THR A 75 16.76 8.78 15.95
C THR A 75 15.80 9.98 15.98
N ASN A 76 16.22 11.09 15.42
CA ASN A 76 15.45 12.32 15.30
C ASN A 76 15.41 12.75 13.83
N LEU A 77 14.20 12.83 13.26
CA LEU A 77 14.01 13.18 11.86
C LEU A 77 14.41 14.63 11.57
N ASP A 78 14.06 15.58 12.45
CA ASP A 78 14.35 17.01 12.23
C ASP A 78 15.87 17.23 12.09
N LYS A 79 16.65 16.56 12.95
CA LYS A 79 18.11 16.58 12.87
C LYS A 79 18.61 15.98 11.55
N MET A 80 18.07 14.84 11.13
CA MET A 80 18.44 14.24 9.84
C MET A 80 18.17 15.18 8.67
N LEU A 81 16.97 15.75 8.61
CA LEU A 81 16.59 16.67 7.53
C LEU A 81 17.47 17.92 7.48
N GLN A 82 17.77 18.51 8.64
CA GLN A 82 18.62 19.69 8.75
C GLN A 82 20.05 19.42 8.26
N GLU A 83 20.65 18.28 8.65
CA GLU A 83 22.05 17.96 8.34
C GLU A 83 22.23 17.43 6.92
N THR A 84 21.27 16.63 6.40
CA THR A 84 21.42 15.93 5.12
C THR A 84 20.79 16.64 3.94
N LYS A 85 19.74 17.45 4.17
CA LYS A 85 18.99 18.19 3.14
C LYS A 85 18.69 17.31 1.94
N PRO A 86 17.87 16.23 2.10
CA PRO A 86 17.60 15.30 1.03
C PRO A 86 16.70 15.92 -0.05
N ASP A 87 16.87 15.47 -1.31
CA ASP A 87 15.93 15.79 -2.40
C ASP A 87 14.63 15.00 -2.25
N ILE A 88 14.74 13.77 -1.71
CA ILE A 88 13.63 12.83 -1.52
C ILE A 88 13.67 12.24 -0.11
N LEU A 89 12.55 12.31 0.61
CA LEU A 89 12.34 11.56 1.85
C LEU A 89 11.41 10.38 1.59
N ILE A 90 11.90 9.17 1.87
CA ILE A 90 11.08 7.96 1.82
C ILE A 90 10.53 7.68 3.22
N VAL A 91 9.19 7.56 3.34
CA VAL A 91 8.46 7.34 4.60
C VAL A 91 7.91 5.93 4.65
N THR A 92 8.39 5.13 5.62
CA THR A 92 8.01 3.73 5.83
C THR A 92 7.82 3.40 7.32
N THR A 93 7.39 4.37 8.08
CA THR A 93 7.14 4.27 9.53
C THR A 93 5.81 3.53 9.81
N MET A 94 5.29 3.65 11.01
CA MET A 94 3.95 3.20 11.36
C MET A 94 2.91 4.13 10.73
N ASP A 95 1.82 3.60 10.17
CA ASP A 95 0.83 4.36 9.38
C ASP A 95 0.33 5.63 10.09
N SER A 96 0.09 5.52 11.41
CA SER A 96 -0.39 6.65 12.22
C SER A 96 0.57 7.83 12.30
N THR A 97 1.85 7.61 12.01
CA THR A 97 2.91 8.64 12.08
C THR A 97 3.32 9.18 10.71
N HIS A 98 2.83 8.61 9.60
CA HIS A 98 3.21 9.03 8.26
C HIS A 98 3.04 10.53 8.04
N HIS A 99 1.90 11.10 8.47
CA HIS A 99 1.59 12.52 8.28
C HIS A 99 2.66 13.46 8.86
N GLU A 100 3.15 13.17 10.08
CA GLU A 100 4.20 13.98 10.71
C GLU A 100 5.49 13.96 9.91
N GLN A 101 5.89 12.76 9.44
CA GLN A 101 7.11 12.57 8.67
C GLN A 101 6.99 13.24 7.30
N ILE A 102 5.83 13.11 6.65
CA ILE A 102 5.53 13.73 5.35
C ILE A 102 5.59 15.26 5.47
N VAL A 103 4.87 15.84 6.43
CA VAL A 103 4.83 17.30 6.63
C VAL A 103 6.22 17.87 6.89
N LYS A 104 6.99 17.25 7.80
CA LYS A 104 8.38 17.66 8.10
C LYS A 104 9.28 17.58 6.87
N GLY A 105 9.15 16.51 6.07
CA GLY A 105 9.92 16.36 4.84
C GLY A 105 9.60 17.44 3.80
N LEU A 106 8.31 17.72 3.57
CA LEU A 106 7.85 18.78 2.68
C LEU A 106 8.36 20.16 3.13
N GLU A 107 8.24 20.49 4.42
CA GLU A 107 8.71 21.76 5.00
C GLU A 107 10.25 21.89 4.95
N ALA A 108 10.98 20.78 4.99
CA ALA A 108 12.43 20.75 4.80
C ALA A 108 12.84 20.87 3.32
N GLY A 109 11.89 20.90 2.39
CA GLY A 109 12.13 21.07 0.96
C GLY A 109 12.37 19.77 0.17
N ALA A 110 12.05 18.61 0.74
CA ALA A 110 12.13 17.31 0.07
C ALA A 110 10.80 16.94 -0.61
N ASP A 111 10.87 16.26 -1.75
CA ASP A 111 9.73 15.51 -2.27
C ASP A 111 9.56 14.21 -1.46
N ILE A 112 8.34 13.71 -1.37
CA ILE A 112 8.01 12.57 -0.52
C ILE A 112 7.66 11.35 -1.37
N ILE A 113 8.22 10.20 -0.99
CA ILE A 113 7.72 8.88 -1.38
C ILE A 113 7.21 8.22 -0.09
N THR A 114 5.90 8.04 0.05
CA THR A 114 5.32 7.43 1.25
C THR A 114 4.73 6.06 0.96
N GLU A 115 4.98 5.10 1.87
CA GLU A 115 4.24 3.84 1.85
C GLU A 115 2.74 4.09 2.09
N LYS A 116 1.96 3.16 1.57
CA LYS A 116 0.51 3.14 1.79
C LYS A 116 0.18 2.49 3.15
N PRO A 117 -0.90 2.88 3.79
CA PRO A 117 -1.77 4.01 3.49
C PRO A 117 -1.03 5.34 3.68
N MET A 118 -1.47 6.39 3.00
CA MET A 118 -0.84 7.70 3.18
C MET A 118 -0.89 8.17 4.65
N THR A 119 -2.00 7.89 5.32
CA THR A 119 -2.21 8.05 6.77
C THR A 119 -3.45 7.27 7.22
N ILE A 120 -3.98 7.50 8.43
CA ILE A 120 -5.04 6.66 9.04
C ILE A 120 -6.35 7.37 9.37
N ASP A 121 -6.43 8.69 9.24
CA ASP A 121 -7.64 9.49 9.52
C ASP A 121 -7.74 10.74 8.65
N GLU A 122 -8.90 11.39 8.71
CA GLU A 122 -9.27 12.53 7.89
C GLU A 122 -8.45 13.79 8.20
N ASP A 123 -8.19 14.09 9.46
CA ASP A 123 -7.46 15.29 9.87
C ASP A 123 -6.01 15.21 9.37
N LYS A 124 -5.40 14.05 9.49
CA LYS A 124 -4.04 13.79 9.01
C LYS A 124 -3.96 13.83 7.47
N CYS A 125 -5.01 13.38 6.76
CA CYS A 125 -5.11 13.57 5.31
C CYS A 125 -5.06 15.05 4.95
N GLN A 126 -5.84 15.88 5.65
CA GLN A 126 -5.90 17.33 5.39
C GLN A 126 -4.56 18.02 5.66
N LEU A 127 -3.88 17.68 6.76
CA LEU A 127 -2.54 18.21 7.09
C LEU A 127 -1.53 17.96 5.96
N ILE A 128 -1.53 16.78 5.37
CA ILE A 128 -0.62 16.45 4.26
C ILE A 128 -0.94 17.29 3.02
N LEU A 129 -2.22 17.40 2.65
CA LEU A 129 -2.66 18.18 1.50
C LEU A 129 -2.32 19.67 1.64
N ASP A 130 -2.52 20.21 2.83
CA ASP A 130 -2.21 21.63 3.12
C ASP A 130 -0.70 21.88 3.08
N ALA A 131 0.10 20.97 3.62
CA ALA A 131 1.55 21.06 3.58
C ALA A 131 2.10 20.94 2.14
N GLU A 132 1.58 20.02 1.33
CA GLU A 132 1.96 19.88 -0.09
C GLU A 132 1.64 21.19 -0.85
N LYS A 133 0.43 21.73 -0.67
CA LYS A 133 0.01 22.99 -1.27
C LYS A 133 0.88 24.18 -0.83
N LYS A 134 1.21 24.26 0.48
CA LYS A 134 2.03 25.32 1.08
C LYS A 134 3.47 25.32 0.55
N THR A 135 4.06 24.12 0.42
CA THR A 135 5.47 23.98 0.06
C THR A 135 5.74 23.88 -1.44
N GLY A 136 4.73 23.50 -2.23
CA GLY A 136 4.86 23.22 -3.66
C GLY A 136 5.65 21.96 -3.98
N LYS A 137 6.05 21.19 -2.95
CA LYS A 137 6.70 19.90 -3.09
C LYS A 137 5.67 18.80 -3.39
N LYS A 138 6.12 17.60 -3.75
CA LYS A 138 5.25 16.52 -4.20
C LYS A 138 5.22 15.36 -3.21
N VAL A 139 4.04 14.74 -3.09
CA VAL A 139 3.85 13.50 -2.35
C VAL A 139 3.47 12.39 -3.34
N HIS A 140 4.29 11.34 -3.41
CA HIS A 140 4.00 10.12 -4.16
C HIS A 140 3.58 9.01 -3.19
N VAL A 141 2.37 8.48 -3.37
CA VAL A 141 1.83 7.37 -2.58
C VAL A 141 2.03 6.05 -3.33
N THR A 142 2.60 5.06 -2.67
CA THR A 142 3.14 3.87 -3.33
C THR A 142 2.11 2.77 -3.58
N PHE A 143 1.10 3.06 -4.39
CA PHE A 143 0.09 2.10 -4.81
C PHE A 143 0.61 1.14 -5.89
N ASN A 144 1.48 0.22 -5.50
CA ASN A 144 2.12 -0.77 -6.36
C ASN A 144 1.12 -1.68 -7.10
N TYR A 145 -0.09 -1.86 -6.57
CA TYR A 145 -1.14 -2.67 -7.19
C TYR A 145 -1.57 -2.15 -8.57
N ARG A 146 -1.56 -0.84 -8.80
CA ARG A 146 -1.85 -0.27 -10.13
C ARG A 146 -0.92 -0.80 -11.23
N TYR A 147 0.29 -1.30 -10.86
CA TYR A 147 1.35 -1.70 -11.80
C TYR A 147 1.36 -3.20 -12.15
N SER A 148 0.42 -4.00 -11.63
CA SER A 148 0.29 -5.42 -12.01
C SER A 148 -0.36 -5.57 -13.39
N PRO A 149 0.11 -6.49 -14.26
CA PRO A 149 -0.38 -6.62 -15.65
C PRO A 149 -1.88 -6.85 -15.78
N HIS A 150 -2.46 -7.74 -14.95
CA HIS A 150 -3.89 -8.02 -15.00
C HIS A 150 -4.73 -6.81 -14.58
N ARG A 151 -4.24 -5.99 -13.62
CA ARG A 151 -4.93 -4.76 -13.18
C ARG A 151 -4.83 -3.65 -14.23
N GLN A 152 -3.67 -3.54 -14.91
CA GLN A 152 -3.52 -2.66 -16.07
C GLN A 152 -4.46 -3.07 -17.20
N LYS A 153 -4.61 -4.38 -17.47
CA LYS A 153 -5.51 -4.86 -18.51
C LYS A 153 -6.97 -4.56 -18.21
N ILE A 154 -7.42 -4.70 -16.96
CA ILE A 154 -8.76 -4.28 -16.54
C ILE A 154 -8.96 -2.77 -16.79
N TYR A 155 -7.99 -1.93 -16.40
CA TYR A 155 -8.01 -0.49 -16.67
C TYR A 155 -8.15 -0.18 -18.16
N GLU A 156 -7.35 -0.83 -18.99
CA GLU A 156 -7.38 -0.68 -20.45
C GLU A 156 -8.77 -1.02 -21.02
N LEU A 157 -9.34 -2.16 -20.64
CA LEU A 157 -10.63 -2.64 -21.11
C LEU A 157 -11.78 -1.68 -20.74
N ILE A 158 -11.78 -1.18 -19.50
CA ILE A 158 -12.78 -0.22 -19.04
C ILE A 158 -12.65 1.10 -19.81
N ASN A 159 -11.43 1.63 -19.94
CA ASN A 159 -11.19 2.90 -20.63
C ASN A 159 -11.42 2.84 -22.16
N LYS A 160 -11.25 1.67 -22.78
CA LYS A 160 -11.64 1.44 -24.18
C LYS A 160 -13.16 1.31 -24.37
N GLY A 161 -13.92 1.27 -23.28
CA GLY A 161 -15.38 1.14 -23.33
C GLY A 161 -15.86 -0.24 -23.77
N GLU A 162 -15.08 -1.29 -23.54
CA GLU A 162 -15.40 -2.67 -23.96
C GLU A 162 -16.75 -3.15 -23.43
N ILE A 163 -17.13 -2.72 -22.25
CA ILE A 163 -18.44 -3.04 -21.63
C ILE A 163 -19.39 -1.83 -21.57
N GLY A 164 -19.08 -0.75 -22.29
CA GLY A 164 -19.81 0.51 -22.21
C GLY A 164 -19.58 1.24 -20.88
N LYS A 165 -20.58 1.99 -20.41
CA LYS A 165 -20.51 2.69 -19.11
C LYS A 165 -20.62 1.67 -17.98
N VAL A 166 -19.65 1.64 -17.07
CA VAL A 166 -19.75 0.84 -15.83
C VAL A 166 -20.86 1.40 -14.94
N THR A 167 -21.71 0.54 -14.41
CA THR A 167 -22.85 0.90 -13.55
C THR A 167 -22.71 0.36 -12.14
N SER A 168 -22.15 -0.85 -11.98
CA SER A 168 -21.86 -1.44 -10.68
C SER A 168 -20.61 -2.32 -10.71
N VAL A 169 -20.03 -2.54 -9.52
CA VAL A 169 -18.86 -3.40 -9.32
C VAL A 169 -19.07 -4.28 -8.09
N ASP A 170 -18.75 -5.56 -8.22
CA ASP A 170 -18.68 -6.52 -7.12
C ASP A 170 -17.21 -6.88 -6.91
N PHE A 171 -16.63 -6.60 -5.74
CA PHE A 171 -15.22 -6.77 -5.45
C PHE A 171 -15.01 -7.45 -4.11
N HIS A 172 -14.54 -8.69 -4.11
CA HIS A 172 -14.34 -9.51 -2.93
C HIS A 172 -12.86 -9.87 -2.79
N TRP A 173 -12.23 -9.43 -1.70
CA TRP A 173 -10.83 -9.72 -1.39
C TRP A 173 -10.71 -10.76 -0.28
N TYR A 174 -9.80 -11.69 -0.48
CA TYR A 174 -9.48 -12.76 0.45
C TYR A 174 -8.03 -12.67 0.84
N LEU A 175 -7.74 -12.54 2.14
CA LEU A 175 -6.41 -12.73 2.69
C LEU A 175 -6.29 -14.15 3.22
N ASP A 176 -5.20 -14.84 2.87
CA ASP A 176 -4.95 -16.16 3.43
C ASP A 176 -4.62 -16.09 4.93
N THR A 177 -4.68 -17.23 5.60
CA THR A 177 -4.45 -17.31 7.05
C THR A 177 -3.05 -16.90 7.47
N SER A 178 -2.05 -16.93 6.58
CA SER A 178 -0.68 -16.50 6.87
C SER A 178 -0.56 -14.97 6.82
N HIS A 179 -0.99 -14.36 5.71
CA HIS A 179 -0.95 -12.91 5.51
C HIS A 179 -1.94 -12.19 6.43
N GLY A 180 -3.16 -12.74 6.57
CA GLY A 180 -4.14 -12.22 7.51
C GLY A 180 -3.59 -12.19 8.93
N ALA A 181 -3.06 -13.32 9.42
CA ALA A 181 -2.47 -13.40 10.76
C ALA A 181 -1.37 -12.37 11.02
N ASP A 182 -0.59 -11.99 10.00
CA ASP A 182 0.49 -11.00 10.17
C ASP A 182 -0.05 -9.62 10.59
N TYR A 183 -1.24 -9.23 10.16
CA TYR A 183 -1.90 -7.98 10.62
C TYR A 183 -2.34 -8.05 12.08
N PHE A 184 -2.85 -9.20 12.53
CA PHE A 184 -3.30 -9.38 13.92
C PHE A 184 -2.13 -9.63 14.88
N ARG A 185 -0.95 -9.97 14.36
CA ARG A 185 0.28 -10.20 15.12
C ARG A 185 1.03 -8.92 15.46
N ARG A 186 1.05 -7.97 14.53
CA ARG A 186 1.88 -6.78 14.55
C ARG A 186 1.11 -5.58 15.13
N TRP A 187 1.71 -4.38 15.08
CA TRP A 187 1.10 -3.13 15.50
C TRP A 187 -0.24 -2.82 14.79
N HIS A 188 -0.43 -3.32 13.56
CA HIS A 188 -1.68 -3.18 12.80
C HIS A 188 -2.92 -3.68 13.53
N ARG A 189 -2.75 -4.58 14.52
CA ARG A 189 -3.84 -5.09 15.36
C ARG A 189 -4.60 -4.01 16.13
N LYS A 190 -4.02 -2.80 16.22
CA LYS A 190 -4.61 -1.65 16.92
C LYS A 190 -5.03 -0.58 15.92
N ARG A 191 -6.29 -0.11 16.04
CA ARG A 191 -6.85 0.97 15.21
C ARG A 191 -6.04 2.26 15.31
N GLU A 192 -5.52 2.57 16.48
CA GLU A 192 -4.69 3.76 16.73
C GLU A 192 -3.43 3.81 15.86
N PHE A 193 -2.90 2.64 15.45
CA PHE A 193 -1.66 2.57 14.67
C PHE A 193 -1.90 2.38 13.17
N GLY A 194 -2.92 1.62 12.76
CA GLY A 194 -3.17 1.29 11.36
C GLY A 194 -4.54 1.71 10.82
N GLY A 195 -5.39 2.34 11.63
CA GLY A 195 -6.73 2.77 11.22
C GLY A 195 -7.75 1.64 11.04
N SER A 196 -7.37 0.40 11.05
CA SER A 196 -8.02 -0.87 10.76
C SER A 196 -7.61 -1.46 9.39
N LEU A 197 -8.01 -2.69 9.07
CA LEU A 197 -7.75 -3.27 7.74
C LEU A 197 -8.48 -2.52 6.62
N LEU A 198 -9.60 -1.85 6.91
CA LEU A 198 -10.28 -0.98 5.94
C LEU A 198 -9.44 0.21 5.49
N VAL A 199 -8.53 0.69 6.35
CA VAL A 199 -7.56 1.73 6.01
C VAL A 199 -6.25 1.11 5.55
N HIS A 200 -5.61 0.25 6.37
CA HIS A 200 -4.28 -0.27 6.10
C HIS A 200 -4.20 -1.14 4.84
N LYS A 201 -5.09 -2.13 4.69
CA LYS A 201 -5.08 -3.07 3.54
C LYS A 201 -6.01 -2.62 2.43
N SER A 202 -7.26 -2.25 2.76
CA SER A 202 -8.26 -1.91 1.76
C SER A 202 -7.98 -0.59 1.05
N THR A 203 -7.03 0.22 1.54
CA THR A 203 -6.54 1.40 0.79
C THR A 203 -6.07 1.03 -0.62
N HIS A 204 -5.39 -0.11 -0.80
CA HIS A 204 -5.05 -0.62 -2.13
C HIS A 204 -6.28 -0.89 -3.01
N HIS A 205 -7.31 -1.47 -2.40
CA HIS A 205 -8.53 -1.91 -3.10
C HIS A 205 -9.40 -0.71 -3.46
N PHE A 206 -9.53 0.25 -2.56
CA PHE A 206 -10.25 1.50 -2.80
C PHE A 206 -9.51 2.38 -3.81
N ASP A 207 -8.18 2.39 -3.76
CA ASP A 207 -7.36 3.05 -4.77
C ASP A 207 -7.55 2.44 -6.17
N LEU A 208 -7.54 1.10 -6.29
CA LEU A 208 -7.82 0.42 -7.55
C LEU A 208 -9.21 0.76 -8.09
N LEU A 209 -10.24 0.76 -7.24
CA LEU A 209 -11.60 1.14 -7.63
C LEU A 209 -11.64 2.59 -8.14
N ASN A 210 -11.05 3.53 -7.40
CA ASN A 210 -10.97 4.94 -7.80
C ASN A 210 -10.27 5.11 -9.15
N TRP A 211 -9.18 4.37 -9.38
CA TRP A 211 -8.40 4.40 -10.60
C TRP A 211 -9.14 3.76 -11.78
N TRP A 212 -9.71 2.56 -11.62
CA TRP A 212 -10.47 1.87 -12.66
C TRP A 212 -11.72 2.62 -13.08
N LEU A 213 -12.46 3.18 -12.12
CA LEU A 213 -13.71 3.92 -12.35
C LEU A 213 -13.47 5.38 -12.77
N ASN A 214 -12.22 5.85 -12.67
CA ASN A 214 -11.84 7.25 -12.89
C ASN A 214 -12.78 8.23 -12.19
N SER A 215 -13.19 7.93 -10.95
CA SER A 215 -14.18 8.68 -10.17
C SER A 215 -13.88 8.60 -8.69
N ASP A 216 -14.46 9.49 -7.90
CA ASP A 216 -14.30 9.51 -6.46
C ASP A 216 -15.53 8.93 -5.73
N PRO A 217 -15.33 8.26 -4.57
CA PRO A 217 -16.43 7.85 -3.69
C PRO A 217 -17.11 9.08 -3.06
N VAL A 218 -18.42 9.00 -2.84
CA VAL A 218 -19.20 10.08 -2.20
C VAL A 218 -19.87 9.67 -0.91
N GLU A 219 -20.24 8.40 -0.77
CA GLU A 219 -20.92 7.86 0.41
C GLU A 219 -20.56 6.40 0.62
N VAL A 220 -20.37 6.01 1.88
CA VAL A 220 -19.95 4.67 2.29
C VAL A 220 -20.84 4.17 3.43
N PHE A 221 -21.32 2.92 3.33
CA PHE A 221 -21.97 2.18 4.40
C PHE A 221 -21.26 0.84 4.59
N ALA A 222 -21.07 0.40 5.85
CA ALA A 222 -20.30 -0.81 6.11
C ALA A 222 -20.74 -1.58 7.35
N TYR A 223 -20.52 -2.90 7.30
CA TYR A 223 -20.52 -3.82 8.43
C TYR A 223 -19.13 -4.41 8.64
N GLY A 224 -18.78 -4.70 9.88
CA GLY A 224 -17.52 -5.38 10.22
C GLY A 224 -17.55 -5.97 11.61
N SER A 225 -16.81 -7.07 11.80
CA SER A 225 -16.71 -7.76 13.09
C SER A 225 -15.37 -8.49 13.20
N LEU A 226 -14.98 -8.81 14.42
CA LEU A 226 -13.84 -9.67 14.76
C LEU A 226 -14.39 -11.05 15.17
N GLU A 227 -14.21 -12.06 14.31
CA GLU A 227 -14.84 -13.39 14.47
C GLU A 227 -13.82 -14.51 14.66
N PHE A 228 -12.64 -14.39 14.08
CA PHE A 228 -11.67 -15.47 13.98
C PHE A 228 -10.44 -15.24 14.87
N TYR A 229 -9.86 -14.05 14.78
CA TYR A 229 -8.69 -13.67 15.59
C TYR A 229 -9.05 -13.05 16.93
N GLY A 230 -8.08 -12.56 17.67
CA GLY A 230 -8.30 -11.91 18.95
C GLY A 230 -8.87 -12.85 20.01
N LYS A 231 -9.81 -12.34 20.79
CA LYS A 231 -10.46 -13.09 21.87
C LYS A 231 -11.18 -14.40 21.46
N ASN A 232 -11.39 -14.60 20.15
CA ASN A 232 -12.09 -15.77 19.62
C ASN A 232 -11.20 -17.01 19.51
N GLY A 233 -9.87 -16.88 19.69
CA GLY A 233 -8.97 -18.04 19.66
C GLY A 233 -9.06 -18.92 20.90
N PRO A 234 -8.70 -20.22 20.76
CA PRO A 234 -8.84 -21.21 21.83
C PRO A 234 -7.90 -21.02 23.01
N PHE A 235 -6.78 -20.31 22.79
CA PHE A 235 -5.77 -19.98 23.79
C PHE A 235 -5.04 -18.70 23.42
N ARG A 236 -4.22 -18.15 24.31
CA ARG A 236 -3.49 -16.91 24.04
C ARG A 236 -2.19 -16.78 24.83
N SER A 237 -1.32 -15.91 24.31
CA SER A 237 -0.07 -15.51 24.94
C SER A 237 0.23 -14.05 24.54
N THR A 238 1.26 -13.44 25.08
CA THR A 238 1.74 -12.14 24.62
C THR A 238 2.34 -12.22 23.22
N ASN A 239 3.23 -13.22 23.01
CA ASN A 239 3.91 -13.46 21.74
C ASN A 239 4.30 -14.93 21.58
N CYS A 240 4.80 -15.34 20.42
CA CYS A 240 5.05 -16.72 20.08
C CYS A 240 6.25 -17.36 20.78
N ARG A 241 7.37 -16.66 20.97
CA ARG A 241 8.61 -17.22 21.52
C ARG A 241 8.44 -17.89 22.90
N PRO A 242 7.82 -17.26 23.91
CA PRO A 242 7.58 -17.89 25.22
C PRO A 242 6.25 -18.65 25.29
N CYS A 243 5.50 -18.78 24.21
CA CYS A 243 4.13 -19.33 24.22
C CYS A 243 4.13 -20.82 24.63
N PRO A 244 3.36 -21.21 25.67
CA PRO A 244 3.26 -22.62 26.07
C PRO A 244 2.50 -23.48 25.02
N HIS A 245 1.69 -22.84 24.15
CA HIS A 245 0.85 -23.48 23.13
C HIS A 245 1.54 -23.66 21.77
N LYS A 246 2.86 -23.48 21.69
CA LYS A 246 3.60 -23.49 20.43
C LYS A 246 3.43 -24.76 19.58
N ASN A 247 3.26 -25.91 20.23
CA ASN A 247 3.17 -27.22 19.55
C ASN A 247 1.77 -27.49 18.96
N GLU A 248 0.72 -26.86 19.46
CA GLU A 248 -0.66 -27.04 19.01
C GLU A 248 -1.17 -25.89 18.16
N CYS A 249 -0.50 -24.72 18.23
CA CYS A 249 -0.92 -23.51 17.56
C CYS A 249 -0.56 -23.51 16.07
N LYS A 250 -1.56 -23.56 15.20
CA LYS A 250 -1.36 -23.44 13.75
C LYS A 250 -0.82 -22.07 13.30
N PHE A 251 -0.90 -21.07 14.15
CA PHE A 251 -0.38 -19.71 13.93
C PHE A 251 0.95 -19.46 14.62
N TYR A 252 1.61 -20.52 15.16
CA TYR A 252 2.92 -20.33 15.76
C TYR A 252 3.93 -19.80 14.74
N PHE A 253 4.53 -18.66 15.08
CA PHE A 253 5.52 -18.00 14.24
C PHE A 253 6.90 -18.09 14.88
N ASP A 254 7.72 -19.04 14.42
CA ASP A 254 9.08 -19.21 14.88
C ASP A 254 10.03 -18.19 14.26
N MET A 255 10.06 -17.00 14.85
CA MET A 255 10.94 -15.92 14.40
C MET A 255 12.43 -16.27 14.58
N THR A 256 12.78 -17.21 15.48
CA THR A 256 14.18 -17.59 15.76
C THR A 256 14.87 -18.25 14.57
N LYS A 257 14.11 -18.80 13.63
CA LYS A 257 14.61 -19.37 12.37
C LYS A 257 14.98 -18.33 11.32
N ASN A 258 14.76 -17.05 11.60
CA ASN A 258 15.03 -15.95 10.66
C ASN A 258 16.01 -14.95 11.30
N ASP A 259 17.30 -15.11 11.01
CA ASP A 259 18.38 -14.26 11.53
C ASP A 259 18.12 -12.77 11.29
N ARG A 260 17.63 -12.42 10.11
CA ARG A 260 17.30 -11.02 9.78
C ARG A 260 16.22 -10.44 10.71
N LEU A 261 15.16 -11.21 11.01
CA LEU A 261 14.10 -10.76 11.90
C LEU A 261 14.58 -10.69 13.35
N MET A 262 15.42 -11.65 13.77
CA MET A 262 16.04 -11.63 15.09
C MET A 262 16.88 -10.36 15.27
N ARG A 263 17.84 -10.12 14.39
CA ARG A 263 18.70 -8.93 14.42
C ARG A 263 17.96 -7.61 14.31
N LEU A 264 16.90 -7.55 13.48
CA LEU A 264 16.17 -6.31 13.22
C LEU A 264 15.17 -5.98 14.35
N TYR A 265 14.53 -7.00 14.93
CA TYR A 265 13.47 -6.81 15.92
C TYR A 265 13.81 -7.35 17.31
N ALA A 266 14.07 -8.64 17.47
CA ALA A 266 14.25 -9.24 18.78
C ALA A 266 15.40 -8.62 19.59
N ASP A 267 16.56 -8.40 18.96
CA ASP A 267 17.73 -7.81 19.61
C ASP A 267 17.52 -6.34 19.98
N ASN A 268 16.48 -5.72 19.40
CA ASN A 268 16.18 -4.30 19.55
C ASN A 268 14.86 -4.01 20.30
N GLU A 269 14.15 -5.05 20.79
CA GLU A 269 12.92 -4.89 21.58
C GLU A 269 13.10 -4.03 22.83
N LYS A 270 14.29 -4.04 23.42
CA LYS A 270 14.64 -3.25 24.61
C LYS A 270 14.50 -1.73 24.42
N TYR A 271 14.48 -1.23 23.19
CA TYR A 271 14.41 0.21 22.93
C TYR A 271 12.98 0.72 22.77
N ASP A 272 12.04 -0.10 22.28
CA ASP A 272 10.67 0.33 21.99
C ASP A 272 9.58 -0.66 22.45
N GLY A 273 9.96 -1.83 22.97
CA GLY A 273 9.03 -2.86 23.44
C GLY A 273 8.26 -3.55 22.33
N TYR A 274 8.62 -3.33 21.06
CA TYR A 274 7.88 -3.90 19.92
C TYR A 274 8.19 -5.38 19.71
N LEU A 275 7.18 -6.23 19.92
CA LEU A 275 7.24 -7.67 19.70
C LEU A 275 6.75 -8.02 18.30
N ARG A 276 7.68 -8.44 17.39
CA ARG A 276 7.36 -8.79 16.01
C ARG A 276 6.55 -10.08 15.89
N ASP A 277 6.70 -10.98 16.86
CA ASP A 277 6.04 -12.29 16.95
C ASP A 277 4.81 -12.31 17.88
N GLY A 278 4.06 -11.21 17.95
CA GLY A 278 2.86 -11.09 18.78
C GLY A 278 1.85 -12.22 18.55
N CYS A 279 1.10 -12.59 19.60
CA CYS A 279 0.06 -13.60 19.47
C CYS A 279 -1.15 -13.02 18.70
N VAL A 280 -1.70 -13.79 17.76
CA VAL A 280 -2.87 -13.39 16.96
C VAL A 280 -4.19 -13.51 17.73
N PHE A 281 -4.15 -14.10 18.93
CA PHE A 281 -5.30 -14.31 19.80
C PHE A 281 -5.29 -13.40 21.04
N ARG A 282 -4.58 -12.29 20.98
CA ARG A 282 -4.56 -11.30 22.07
C ARG A 282 -5.91 -10.62 22.23
N GLU A 283 -6.27 -10.28 23.47
CA GLU A 283 -7.53 -9.60 23.80
C GLU A 283 -7.55 -8.14 23.38
N ASP A 284 -6.35 -7.51 23.29
CA ASP A 284 -6.20 -6.10 22.93
C ASP A 284 -6.35 -5.82 21.42
N ILE A 285 -6.66 -6.81 20.61
CA ILE A 285 -6.96 -6.65 19.18
C ILE A 285 -8.31 -5.96 19.02
N ASP A 286 -8.32 -4.81 18.31
CA ASP A 286 -9.50 -3.97 18.13
C ASP A 286 -9.87 -3.69 16.66
N ILE A 287 -9.22 -4.40 15.71
CA ILE A 287 -9.54 -4.35 14.28
C ILE A 287 -10.48 -5.50 13.89
N PHE A 288 -11.17 -5.34 12.77
CA PHE A 288 -12.07 -6.34 12.20
C PHE A 288 -11.31 -7.33 11.31
N ASP A 289 -11.78 -8.58 11.23
CA ASP A 289 -11.24 -9.60 10.33
C ASP A 289 -12.21 -10.01 9.21
N LYS A 290 -13.47 -9.51 9.29
CA LYS A 290 -14.53 -9.70 8.29
C LYS A 290 -15.28 -8.39 8.09
N MET A 291 -15.35 -7.91 6.84
CA MET A 291 -15.97 -6.62 6.52
C MET A 291 -16.71 -6.68 5.19
N ALA A 292 -17.86 -5.98 5.12
CA ALA A 292 -18.63 -5.74 3.91
C ALA A 292 -18.94 -4.25 3.79
N VAL A 293 -18.71 -3.66 2.61
CA VAL A 293 -18.80 -2.22 2.38
C VAL A 293 -19.58 -1.93 1.11
N GLN A 294 -20.54 -1.01 1.18
CA GLN A 294 -21.24 -0.44 0.03
C GLN A 294 -20.73 0.97 -0.23
N ILE A 295 -20.34 1.26 -1.46
CA ILE A 295 -19.77 2.56 -1.84
C ILE A 295 -20.55 3.13 -3.02
N LYS A 296 -20.99 4.38 -2.90
CA LYS A 296 -21.52 5.17 -4.00
C LYS A 296 -20.45 6.10 -4.53
N TYR A 297 -20.28 6.12 -5.85
CA TYR A 297 -19.34 6.98 -6.56
C TYR A 297 -20.01 8.22 -7.16
N ALA A 298 -19.24 9.29 -7.39
CA ALA A 298 -19.73 10.54 -7.94
C ALA A 298 -20.27 10.40 -9.38
N ASN A 299 -19.80 9.42 -10.15
CA ASN A 299 -20.30 9.05 -11.48
C ASN A 299 -21.52 8.10 -11.43
N ASN A 300 -22.13 7.90 -10.25
CA ASN A 300 -23.26 7.03 -9.95
C ASN A 300 -22.94 5.51 -10.03
N VAL A 301 -21.70 5.09 -10.11
CA VAL A 301 -21.34 3.67 -9.96
C VAL A 301 -21.58 3.24 -8.51
N GLN A 302 -22.14 2.05 -8.31
CA GLN A 302 -22.33 1.41 -7.01
C GLN A 302 -21.33 0.25 -6.87
N VAL A 303 -20.67 0.16 -5.72
CA VAL A 303 -19.69 -0.89 -5.46
C VAL A 303 -20.07 -1.67 -4.21
N SER A 304 -20.11 -3.00 -4.34
CA SER A 304 -20.17 -3.95 -3.24
C SER A 304 -18.77 -4.50 -3.02
N TYR A 305 -18.18 -4.22 -1.86
CA TYR A 305 -16.84 -4.67 -1.50
C TYR A 305 -16.89 -5.54 -0.25
N SER A 306 -16.03 -6.57 -0.17
CA SER A 306 -15.80 -7.31 1.07
C SER A 306 -14.32 -7.69 1.25
N LEU A 307 -13.92 -7.85 2.52
CA LEU A 307 -12.61 -8.37 2.92
C LEU A 307 -12.80 -9.42 4.01
N THR A 308 -12.20 -10.61 3.79
CA THR A 308 -12.07 -11.68 4.78
C THR A 308 -10.58 -11.92 5.02
N ALA A 309 -10.13 -11.87 6.29
CA ALA A 309 -8.72 -11.95 6.66
C ALA A 309 -8.24 -13.34 7.12
N TYR A 310 -9.04 -14.38 6.90
CA TYR A 310 -8.74 -15.77 7.32
C TYR A 310 -9.20 -16.80 6.27
N SER A 311 -9.00 -16.47 5.00
CA SER A 311 -9.35 -17.34 3.88
C SER A 311 -8.33 -18.47 3.71
N PRO A 312 -8.70 -19.62 3.11
CA PRO A 312 -7.76 -20.69 2.78
C PRO A 312 -6.82 -20.34 1.62
N TYR A 313 -7.04 -19.23 0.93
CA TYR A 313 -6.20 -18.71 -0.17
C TYR A 313 -6.20 -17.18 -0.18
N GLU A 314 -5.22 -16.58 -0.84
CA GLU A 314 -5.19 -15.14 -1.10
C GLU A 314 -5.50 -14.82 -2.54
N GLY A 315 -6.27 -13.76 -2.74
CA GLY A 315 -6.65 -13.26 -4.06
C GLY A 315 -7.96 -12.50 -4.02
N TYR A 316 -8.59 -12.34 -5.19
CA TYR A 316 -9.84 -11.61 -5.28
C TYR A 316 -10.72 -12.06 -6.44
N ARG A 317 -12.02 -11.83 -6.27
CA ARG A 317 -13.01 -11.87 -7.35
C ARG A 317 -13.50 -10.47 -7.61
N ILE A 318 -13.59 -10.09 -8.89
CA ILE A 318 -14.12 -8.80 -9.29
C ILE A 318 -14.99 -8.92 -10.52
N SER A 319 -16.11 -8.19 -10.52
CA SER A 319 -17.04 -8.09 -11.64
C SER A 319 -17.36 -6.63 -11.90
N PHE A 320 -17.19 -6.17 -13.13
CA PHE A 320 -17.65 -4.86 -13.58
C PHE A 320 -18.86 -5.04 -14.49
N ASN A 321 -20.02 -4.53 -14.08
CA ASN A 321 -21.25 -4.57 -14.85
C ASN A 321 -21.39 -3.27 -15.63
N GLY A 322 -21.39 -3.37 -16.95
CA GLY A 322 -21.49 -2.23 -17.87
C GLY A 322 -22.74 -2.30 -18.74
N THR A 323 -23.05 -1.19 -19.42
CA THR A 323 -24.24 -1.06 -20.28
C THR A 323 -24.19 -1.90 -21.55
N LYS A 324 -22.99 -2.41 -21.94
CA LYS A 324 -22.77 -3.24 -23.14
C LYS A 324 -22.21 -4.63 -22.84
N GLY A 325 -21.98 -4.95 -21.58
CA GLY A 325 -21.39 -6.24 -21.19
C GLY A 325 -20.83 -6.22 -19.77
N LYS A 326 -20.08 -7.26 -19.47
CA LYS A 326 -19.51 -7.52 -18.15
C LYS A 326 -18.04 -7.93 -18.27
N ILE A 327 -17.20 -7.52 -17.31
CA ILE A 327 -15.85 -8.04 -17.11
C ILE A 327 -15.85 -8.80 -15.79
N ASP A 328 -15.39 -10.05 -15.81
CA ASP A 328 -15.19 -10.89 -14.63
C ASP A 328 -13.73 -11.33 -14.54
N ALA A 329 -13.18 -11.32 -13.32
CA ALA A 329 -11.87 -11.88 -13.05
C ALA A 329 -11.84 -12.55 -11.67
N TRP A 330 -11.20 -13.72 -11.61
CA TRP A 330 -10.86 -14.40 -10.37
C TRP A 330 -9.36 -14.61 -10.32
N ILE A 331 -8.69 -13.79 -9.54
CA ILE A 331 -7.22 -13.76 -9.44
C ILE A 331 -6.79 -14.46 -8.14
N HIS A 332 -5.84 -15.39 -8.26
CA HIS A 332 -5.22 -16.08 -7.13
C HIS A 332 -3.78 -15.59 -6.96
N GLU A 333 -3.49 -14.97 -5.83
CA GLU A 333 -2.14 -14.50 -5.48
C GLU A 333 -1.35 -15.58 -4.72
N SER A 334 -2.02 -16.34 -3.84
CA SER A 334 -1.49 -17.47 -3.08
C SER A 334 -2.60 -18.50 -2.84
N GLN A 335 -2.34 -19.77 -3.14
CA GLN A 335 -3.32 -20.85 -3.00
C GLN A 335 -2.64 -22.19 -2.69
N PRO A 336 -3.35 -23.13 -2.01
CA PRO A 336 -2.81 -24.46 -1.67
C PRO A 336 -2.86 -25.48 -2.81
N TRP A 337 -3.41 -25.13 -3.97
CA TRP A 337 -3.39 -25.95 -5.20
C TRP A 337 -2.37 -25.39 -6.21
N PRO A 338 -2.00 -26.15 -7.27
CA PRO A 338 -1.05 -25.69 -8.27
C PRO A 338 -1.45 -24.35 -8.91
N LYS A 339 -0.47 -23.45 -9.02
CA LYS A 339 -0.69 -22.12 -9.60
C LYS A 339 -0.84 -22.23 -11.10
N GLU A 340 -1.85 -21.57 -11.66
CA GLU A 340 -2.02 -21.41 -13.11
C GLU A 340 -0.89 -20.56 -13.69
N LYS A 341 -0.55 -20.82 -14.96
CA LYS A 341 0.49 -20.05 -15.68
C LYS A 341 0.06 -18.64 -16.03
N TYR A 342 -1.24 -18.38 -16.02
CA TYR A 342 -1.83 -17.10 -16.42
C TYR A 342 -2.99 -16.73 -15.51
N ASP A 343 -3.22 -15.44 -15.35
CA ASP A 343 -4.48 -14.87 -14.86
C ASP A 343 -5.46 -14.75 -16.04
N GLU A 344 -6.74 -14.99 -15.83
CA GLU A 344 -7.76 -14.93 -16.87
C GLU A 344 -8.78 -13.83 -16.56
N ILE A 345 -9.08 -13.01 -17.58
CA ILE A 345 -10.13 -12.00 -17.55
C ILE A 345 -11.18 -12.39 -18.60
N GLN A 346 -12.40 -12.59 -18.14
CA GLN A 346 -13.55 -12.90 -19.00
C GLN A 346 -14.30 -11.61 -19.35
N ILE A 347 -14.64 -11.43 -20.62
CA ILE A 347 -15.48 -10.35 -21.13
C ILE A 347 -16.70 -10.98 -21.78
N THR A 348 -17.90 -10.67 -21.30
CA THR A 348 -19.16 -11.13 -21.88
C THR A 348 -19.95 -9.94 -22.38
N LYS A 349 -20.26 -9.89 -23.67
CA LYS A 349 -21.08 -8.81 -24.24
C LYS A 349 -22.57 -9.09 -24.05
N ASN A 350 -23.38 -8.04 -23.80
CA ASN A 350 -24.82 -8.18 -23.83
C ASN A 350 -25.26 -8.61 -25.23
N PHE A 351 -26.05 -9.69 -25.32
CA PHE A 351 -26.52 -10.26 -26.59
C PHE A 351 -25.40 -10.67 -27.57
N GLY A 352 -24.20 -10.93 -27.06
CA GLY A 352 -23.00 -11.22 -27.87
C GLY A 352 -22.17 -12.35 -27.28
N GLU A 353 -20.93 -12.43 -27.75
CA GLU A 353 -19.98 -13.48 -27.40
C GLU A 353 -19.25 -13.22 -26.08
N THR A 354 -18.67 -14.30 -25.55
CA THR A 354 -17.74 -14.27 -24.42
C THR A 354 -16.31 -14.45 -24.95
N ALA A 355 -15.42 -13.57 -24.52
CA ALA A 355 -13.99 -13.63 -24.80
C ALA A 355 -13.18 -13.80 -23.50
N TYR A 356 -12.04 -14.50 -23.61
CA TYR A 356 -11.11 -14.70 -22.50
C TYR A 356 -9.76 -14.11 -22.84
N ILE A 357 -9.22 -13.27 -21.95
CA ILE A 357 -7.89 -12.69 -22.06
C ILE A 357 -7.00 -13.32 -21.01
N ARG A 358 -5.92 -13.95 -21.44
CA ARG A 358 -4.92 -14.58 -20.58
C ARG A 358 -3.72 -13.67 -20.44
N ILE A 359 -3.24 -13.52 -19.21
CA ILE A 359 -2.11 -12.68 -18.85
C ILE A 359 -1.15 -13.54 -18.06
N ASP A 360 0.08 -13.69 -18.58
CA ASP A 360 1.10 -14.50 -17.93
C ASP A 360 1.37 -14.03 -16.50
N ASN A 361 1.35 -14.97 -15.57
CA ASN A 361 1.69 -14.71 -14.19
C ASN A 361 3.18 -14.38 -14.08
N THR A 362 3.48 -13.27 -13.40
CA THR A 362 4.85 -12.91 -13.06
C THR A 362 5.17 -13.41 -11.67
N GLU A 363 6.36 -14.01 -11.49
CA GLU A 363 6.83 -14.47 -10.18
C GLU A 363 7.34 -13.34 -9.27
N ALA A 364 7.44 -12.11 -9.78
CA ALA A 364 7.93 -10.97 -9.04
C ALA A 364 6.89 -10.45 -8.02
N GLY A 365 7.35 -9.88 -6.92
CA GLY A 365 6.52 -9.35 -5.83
C GLY A 365 5.37 -8.47 -6.31
N HIS A 366 4.16 -8.71 -5.79
CA HIS A 366 2.90 -8.06 -6.18
C HIS A 366 2.63 -8.11 -7.69
N GLY A 367 2.92 -9.26 -8.35
CA GLY A 367 2.77 -9.40 -9.79
C GLY A 367 3.69 -8.48 -10.60
N GLY A 368 4.90 -8.20 -10.11
CA GLY A 368 5.88 -7.30 -10.73
C GLY A 368 5.60 -5.80 -10.49
N GLY A 369 4.58 -5.47 -9.69
CA GLY A 369 4.19 -4.09 -9.41
C GLY A 369 5.27 -3.30 -8.67
N ASP A 370 6.00 -3.91 -7.74
CA ASP A 370 7.05 -3.25 -6.96
C ASP A 370 8.18 -2.70 -7.84
N ILE A 371 8.66 -3.49 -8.81
CA ILE A 371 9.75 -3.09 -9.72
C ILE A 371 9.29 -1.95 -10.64
N ARG A 372 8.09 -2.06 -11.21
CA ARG A 372 7.54 -1.05 -12.12
C ARG A 372 7.26 0.27 -11.41
N LEU A 373 6.75 0.22 -10.17
CA LEU A 373 6.55 1.41 -9.34
C LEU A 373 7.89 2.11 -9.07
N ARG A 374 8.94 1.38 -8.62
CA ARG A 374 10.26 1.98 -8.39
C ARG A 374 10.83 2.60 -9.66
N LYS A 375 10.69 1.92 -10.81
CA LYS A 375 11.13 2.47 -12.08
C LYS A 375 10.41 3.79 -12.41
N GLN A 376 9.08 3.85 -12.20
CA GLN A 376 8.32 5.08 -12.44
C GLN A 376 8.75 6.24 -11.52
N LEU A 377 9.15 5.95 -10.27
CA LEU A 377 9.55 6.97 -9.30
C LEU A 377 10.99 7.48 -9.51
N PHE A 378 11.94 6.61 -9.85
CA PHE A 378 13.37 6.95 -9.93
C PHE A 378 13.89 7.13 -11.35
N ASN A 379 13.20 6.62 -12.35
CA ASN A 379 13.48 6.80 -13.77
C ASN A 379 12.17 6.91 -14.55
N PRO A 380 11.42 8.03 -14.37
CA PRO A 380 10.08 8.17 -14.90
C PRO A 380 10.07 8.15 -16.43
N GLY A 381 9.13 7.39 -16.98
CA GLY A 381 8.79 7.35 -18.39
C GLY A 381 7.34 7.79 -18.62
N ALA A 382 6.80 7.50 -19.82
CA ALA A 382 5.39 7.69 -20.11
C ALA A 382 4.52 6.83 -19.16
N ASP A 383 3.41 7.41 -18.70
CA ASP A 383 2.41 6.73 -17.86
C ASP A 383 1.05 6.65 -18.59
N PRO A 384 0.93 5.77 -19.61
CA PRO A 384 -0.29 5.66 -20.42
C PRO A 384 -1.49 5.14 -19.64
N PHE A 385 -1.24 4.49 -18.50
CA PHE A 385 -2.28 3.93 -17.63
C PHE A 385 -2.61 4.84 -16.44
N LYS A 386 -1.98 6.04 -16.34
CA LYS A 386 -2.16 6.98 -15.21
C LYS A 386 -1.98 6.29 -13.85
N GLN A 387 -0.87 5.59 -13.68
CA GLN A 387 -0.58 4.79 -12.49
C GLN A 387 0.10 5.57 -11.37
N ALA A 388 0.75 6.69 -11.69
CA ALA A 388 1.30 7.57 -10.68
C ALA A 388 0.19 8.07 -9.75
N ALA A 389 0.44 8.00 -8.45
CA ALA A 389 -0.52 8.37 -7.42
C ALA A 389 0.05 9.46 -6.52
N GLY A 390 -0.69 10.56 -6.38
CA GLY A 390 -0.35 11.68 -5.52
C GLY A 390 -1.05 11.65 -4.16
N SER A 391 -0.91 12.73 -3.40
CA SER A 391 -1.56 12.91 -2.11
C SER A 391 -3.08 12.82 -2.17
N ARG A 392 -3.70 13.35 -3.24
CA ARG A 392 -5.14 13.29 -3.44
C ARG A 392 -5.63 11.85 -3.62
N ASP A 393 -4.89 11.02 -4.36
CA ASP A 393 -5.19 9.58 -4.50
C ASP A 393 -5.10 8.87 -3.15
N GLY A 394 -4.02 9.15 -2.41
CA GLY A 394 -3.80 8.63 -1.06
C GLY A 394 -4.92 9.02 -0.10
N ALA A 395 -5.31 10.30 -0.10
CA ALA A 395 -6.38 10.81 0.73
C ALA A 395 -7.73 10.15 0.40
N MET A 396 -8.12 10.09 -0.86
CA MET A 396 -9.42 9.52 -1.26
C MET A 396 -9.54 8.03 -0.92
N SER A 397 -8.47 7.25 -1.09
CA SER A 397 -8.48 5.83 -0.69
C SER A 397 -8.51 5.66 0.83
N CYS A 398 -7.77 6.48 1.58
CA CYS A 398 -7.78 6.52 3.04
C CYS A 398 -9.15 6.91 3.58
N LEU A 399 -9.74 8.01 3.08
CA LEU A 399 -11.05 8.51 3.49
C LEU A 399 -12.18 7.50 3.24
N THR A 400 -12.09 6.68 2.19
CA THR A 400 -13.03 5.59 1.96
C THR A 400 -12.98 4.56 3.10
N GLY A 401 -11.77 4.18 3.52
CA GLY A 401 -11.56 3.26 4.65
C GLY A 401 -12.01 3.86 5.99
N VAL A 402 -11.73 5.15 6.21
CA VAL A 402 -12.18 5.91 7.39
C VAL A 402 -13.71 5.99 7.44
N ALA A 403 -14.35 6.33 6.32
CA ALA A 403 -15.81 6.38 6.20
C ALA A 403 -16.44 5.01 6.53
N ALA A 404 -15.87 3.93 5.98
CA ALA A 404 -16.34 2.57 6.26
C ALA A 404 -16.19 2.22 7.75
N ARG A 405 -15.06 2.52 8.38
CA ARG A 405 -14.86 2.32 9.82
C ARG A 405 -15.88 3.09 10.65
N LYS A 406 -16.05 4.41 10.38
CA LYS A 406 -17.03 5.25 11.09
C LYS A 406 -18.45 4.78 10.86
N SER A 407 -18.76 4.25 9.68
CA SER A 407 -20.07 3.66 9.39
C SER A 407 -20.34 2.42 10.24
N ILE A 408 -19.35 1.54 10.42
CA ILE A 408 -19.48 0.37 11.31
C ILE A 408 -19.70 0.82 12.76
N ASP A 409 -18.96 1.81 13.21
CA ASP A 409 -19.03 2.28 14.61
C ASP A 409 -20.36 3.01 14.90
N SER A 410 -20.93 3.73 13.93
CA SER A 410 -22.17 4.50 14.08
C SER A 410 -23.45 3.77 13.64
N GLY A 411 -23.33 2.73 12.80
CA GLY A 411 -24.46 2.10 12.12
C GLY A 411 -25.11 2.95 11.02
N MET A 412 -24.47 4.06 10.60
CA MET A 412 -25.00 5.03 9.63
C MET A 412 -24.12 5.18 8.41
N PRO A 413 -24.65 5.54 7.23
CA PRO A 413 -23.85 5.93 6.08
C PRO A 413 -22.99 7.18 6.38
N VAL A 414 -21.77 7.22 5.85
CA VAL A 414 -20.85 8.35 6.02
C VAL A 414 -20.53 8.95 4.64
N LYS A 415 -20.68 10.26 4.50
CA LYS A 415 -20.35 10.99 3.27
C LYS A 415 -18.91 11.47 3.33
N ILE A 416 -18.17 11.32 2.23
CA ILE A 416 -16.76 11.75 2.14
C ILE A 416 -16.60 13.25 2.36
N LYS A 417 -17.54 14.06 1.87
CA LYS A 417 -17.55 15.53 2.08
C LYS A 417 -17.66 15.97 3.54
N ASP A 418 -18.16 15.09 4.42
CA ASP A 418 -18.30 15.38 5.86
C ASP A 418 -17.01 15.06 6.64
N LEU A 419 -16.04 14.42 5.97
CA LEU A 419 -14.73 14.06 6.54
C LEU A 419 -13.59 14.99 6.11
N SER A 420 -13.72 15.66 4.97
CA SER A 420 -12.61 16.42 4.38
C SER A 420 -13.13 17.54 3.48
N SER A 421 -12.29 18.55 3.28
CA SER A 421 -12.54 19.63 2.31
C SER A 421 -12.37 19.17 0.84
N ILE A 422 -11.91 17.95 0.58
CA ILE A 422 -11.78 17.41 -0.77
C ILE A 422 -13.16 17.22 -1.40
N VAL A 423 -13.38 17.88 -2.53
CA VAL A 423 -14.61 17.69 -3.32
C VAL A 423 -14.49 16.42 -4.17
N PRO A 424 -15.40 15.44 -4.00
CA PRO A 424 -15.45 14.27 -4.88
C PRO A 424 -15.81 14.63 -6.31
N HIS A 425 -15.07 14.12 -7.28
CA HIS A 425 -15.26 14.37 -8.71
C HIS A 425 -15.86 13.16 -9.45
N PRO A 426 -16.84 13.35 -10.35
CA PRO A 426 -17.38 12.27 -11.18
C PRO A 426 -16.37 11.76 -12.21
N THR A 427 -15.39 12.58 -12.58
CA THR A 427 -14.23 12.21 -13.40
C THR A 427 -13.00 12.81 -12.77
N ARG A 428 -12.02 11.97 -12.43
CA ARG A 428 -10.76 12.42 -11.85
C ARG A 428 -9.91 13.09 -12.94
N GLY A 429 -9.40 14.27 -12.65
CA GLY A 429 -8.42 14.95 -13.50
C GLY A 429 -7.10 14.17 -13.55
N ASN A 430 -6.17 14.59 -14.38
CA ASN A 430 -4.79 14.15 -14.27
C ASN A 430 -4.24 14.71 -12.94
N SER A 431 -3.90 13.83 -12.02
CA SER A 431 -3.22 14.16 -10.75
C SER A 431 -1.81 14.65 -11.02
#